data_d720a85314114bfe54d780453f998467
#
_entry.id   d720a85314114bfe54d780453f998467
#
_cell.length_a   1.000
_cell.length_b   1.000
_cell.length_c   1.000
_cell.angle_alpha   90.00
_cell.angle_beta   90.00
_cell.angle_gamma   90.00
#
_symmetry.space_group_name_H-M   'P 1'
#
loop_
_entity.id
_entity.type
_entity.pdbx_description
1 polymer ?
#
loop_
_entity_poly.entity_id
_entity_poly.type
_entity_poly.pdbx_seq_one_letter_code
_entity_poly.pdbx_strand_id
1 'polypeptide(L)' 'MTTTTNANDNTWQEKPEDIIMLANRSKNNYILDLPAGRYRLDAGRRMRTLRSILKIAQVKALLDEGNLAIEN' A
#
# COMPACT_ATOMS: atom_id res chain seq x y z
N MET A 1 -14.71 -10.22 -23.89
CA MET A 1 -14.51 -9.93 -23.86
C MET A 1 -14.14 -9.60 -23.49
N THR A 2 -14.25 -9.82 -23.37
CA THR A 2 -13.91 -9.48 -23.14
C THR A 2 -13.48 -9.12 -22.58
N THR A 3 -13.51 -9.33 -22.52
CA THR A 3 -13.13 -8.94 -22.07
C THR A 3 -12.75 -8.64 -21.44
N THR A 4 -12.79 -8.87 -21.45
CA THR A 4 -12.44 -8.44 -20.98
C THR A 4 -12.04 -8.14 -20.38
N THR A 5 -12.04 -8.35 -20.45
CA THR A 5 -11.67 -7.90 -20.06
C THR A 5 -11.37 -7.60 -19.50
N ASN A 6 -11.31 -7.70 -19.60
CA ASN A 6 -11.01 -7.24 -19.22
C ASN A 6 -10.76 -6.92 -18.62
N ALA A 7 -10.72 -7.15 -18.60
CA ALA A 7 -10.44 -6.66 -18.27
C ALA A 7 -10.09 -6.33 -17.73
N ASN A 8 -9.98 -6.38 -17.83
CA ASN A 8 -9.68 -5.96 -17.51
C ASN A 8 -9.50 -5.62 -17.07
N ASP A 9 -9.33 -5.71 -17.16
CA ASP A 9 -9.14 -5.29 -16.83
C ASP A 9 -8.87 -4.83 -16.17
N ASN A 10 -8.67 -4.81 -16.17
CA ASN A 10 -8.47 -4.33 -15.59
C ASN A 10 -8.32 -3.52 -15.00
N THR A 11 -8.38 -3.49 -15.34
CA THR A 11 -8.34 -2.70 -14.78
C THR A 11 -8.20 -2.14 -14.02
N TRP A 12 -9.21 -2.12 -14.56
CA TRP A 12 -9.19 -1.39 -13.52
C TRP A 12 -7.87 -1.54 -13.16
N GLN A 13 -7.32 -1.61 -14.01
CA GLN A 13 -6.03 -1.85 -13.73
C GLN A 13 -5.31 -0.72 -13.14
N GLU A 14 -4.53 -1.06 -12.20
CA GLU A 14 -3.69 -0.12 -11.53
C GLU A 14 -2.62 0.35 -12.47
N LYS A 15 -2.49 1.64 -12.57
CA LYS A 15 -1.41 2.22 -13.32
C LYS A 15 -0.12 2.13 -12.52
N PRO A 16 1.03 1.98 -13.16
CA PRO A 16 2.30 1.91 -12.43
C PRO A 16 2.53 3.09 -11.49
N GLU A 17 2.11 4.30 -11.86
CA GLU A 17 2.28 5.46 -10.99
C GLU A 17 1.38 5.42 -9.77
N ASP A 18 0.37 4.55 -9.74
CA ASP A 18 -0.51 4.40 -8.59
C ASP A 18 -0.03 3.35 -7.61
N ILE A 19 1.06 2.68 -7.93
CA ILE A 19 1.62 1.65 -7.07
C ILE A 19 2.85 2.19 -6.38
N ILE A 20 2.92 1.95 -5.07
CA ILE A 20 4.05 2.36 -4.27
C ILE A 20 4.58 1.17 -3.49
N MET A 21 5.82 1.30 -3.04
CA MET A 21 6.41 0.36 -2.10
C MET A 21 6.43 1.05 -0.74
N LEU A 22 5.74 0.45 0.21
CA LEU A 22 5.67 0.98 1.57
C LEU A 22 6.60 0.17 2.45
N ALA A 23 7.53 0.85 3.11
CA ALA A 23 8.53 0.19 3.93
C ALA A 23 8.33 0.51 5.41
N ASN A 24 8.46 -0.51 6.25
CA ASN A 24 8.46 -0.31 7.70
C ASN A 24 9.90 -0.12 8.16
N ARG A 25 10.25 1.10 8.50
CA ARG A 25 11.60 1.46 8.95
C ARG A 25 11.71 1.55 10.46
N SER A 26 10.66 1.13 11.16
CA SER A 26 10.65 1.10 12.61
C SER A 26 11.14 -0.25 13.11
N LYS A 27 11.20 -0.39 14.44
CA LYS A 27 11.50 -1.66 15.09
C LYS A 27 10.24 -2.41 15.49
N ASN A 28 9.07 -1.88 15.15
CA ASN A 28 7.78 -2.43 15.53
C ASN A 28 7.09 -3.05 14.34
N ASN A 29 6.27 -4.05 14.62
CA ASN A 29 5.40 -4.62 13.60
C ASN A 29 4.08 -3.89 13.65
N TYR A 30 3.51 -3.61 12.48
CA TYR A 30 2.23 -2.92 12.39
C TYR A 30 1.21 -3.77 11.65
N ILE A 31 -0.04 -3.65 12.08
CA ILE A 31 -1.15 -4.19 11.32
C ILE A 31 -1.87 -2.99 10.72
N LEU A 32 -1.87 -2.93 9.38
CA LEU A 32 -2.47 -1.83 8.65
C LEU A 32 -3.90 -2.19 8.29
N ASP A 33 -4.82 -1.33 8.66
CA ASP A 33 -6.24 -1.54 8.41
C ASP A 33 -6.60 -0.86 7.09
N LEU A 34 -6.49 -1.61 6.01
CA LEU A 34 -6.66 -1.10 4.65
C LEU A 34 -8.03 -1.47 4.11
N PRO A 35 -8.53 -0.77 3.06
CA PRO A 35 -9.85 -1.09 2.50
C PRO A 35 -9.99 -2.54 2.06
N ALA A 36 -8.93 -3.15 1.56
CA ALA A 36 -8.97 -4.53 1.09
C ALA A 36 -8.78 -5.55 2.23
N GLY A 37 -8.52 -5.10 3.46
CA GLY A 37 -8.34 -5.97 4.61
C GLY A 37 -7.17 -5.54 5.47
N ARG A 38 -6.85 -6.34 6.46
CA ARG A 38 -5.74 -6.07 7.36
C ARG A 38 -4.48 -6.72 6.85
N TYR A 39 -3.40 -5.97 6.86
CA TYR A 39 -2.11 -6.44 6.39
C TYR A 39 -1.06 -6.19 7.46
N ARG A 40 -0.30 -7.22 7.77
CA ARG A 40 0.79 -7.10 8.72
C ARG A 40 2.05 -6.67 7.99
N LEU A 41 2.66 -5.60 8.46
CA LEU A 41 3.93 -5.12 7.92
C LEU A 41 4.95 -5.12 9.05
N ASP A 42 5.79 -6.13 9.05
CA ASP A 42 6.77 -6.32 10.11
C ASP A 42 7.94 -5.36 9.95
N ALA A 43 8.65 -5.16 11.05
CA ALA A 43 9.83 -4.30 11.07
C ALA A 43 10.81 -4.71 9.98
N GLY A 44 11.29 -3.74 9.22
CA GLY A 44 12.26 -3.97 8.16
C GLY A 44 11.68 -4.53 6.87
N ARG A 45 10.37 -4.75 6.82
CA ARG A 45 9.71 -5.32 5.65
C ARG A 45 9.09 -4.24 4.79
N ARG A 46 8.72 -4.61 3.58
CA ARG A 46 8.08 -3.72 2.61
C ARG A 46 6.86 -4.41 2.05
N MET A 47 5.92 -3.60 1.59
CA MET A 47 4.77 -4.12 0.86
C MET A 47 4.48 -3.24 -0.33
N ARG A 48 4.04 -3.86 -1.39
CA ARG A 48 3.60 -3.17 -2.59
C ARG A 48 2.12 -2.88 -2.45
N THR A 49 1.72 -1.65 -2.64
CA THR A 49 0.35 -1.25 -2.40
C THR A 49 -0.02 -0.06 -3.27
N LEU A 50 -1.26 0.36 -3.16
CA LEU A 50 -1.75 1.49 -3.93
C LEU A 50 -1.45 2.79 -3.22
N ARG A 51 -1.14 3.81 -4.01
CA ARG A 51 -0.90 5.15 -3.48
C ARG A 51 -2.09 5.69 -2.70
N SER A 52 -3.29 5.26 -3.05
CA SER A 52 -4.51 5.74 -2.40
C SER A 52 -4.55 5.45 -0.90
N ILE A 53 -3.81 4.44 -0.43
CA ILE A 53 -3.80 4.13 1.01
C ILE A 53 -3.11 5.22 1.84
N LEU A 54 -2.36 6.11 1.21
CA LEU A 54 -1.69 7.20 1.91
C LEU A 54 -2.67 8.19 2.52
N LYS A 55 -3.93 8.15 2.13
CA LYS A 55 -4.99 8.99 2.70
C LYS A 55 -5.53 8.43 4.01
N ILE A 56 -5.21 7.18 4.33
CA ILE A 56 -5.71 6.54 5.54
C ILE A 56 -4.98 7.14 6.74
N ALA A 57 -5.75 7.54 7.75
CA ALA A 57 -5.19 8.26 8.90
C ALA A 57 -4.07 7.49 9.60
N GLN A 58 -4.23 6.18 9.78
CA GLN A 58 -3.21 5.34 10.39
C GLN A 58 -1.90 5.38 9.60
N VAL A 59 -2.00 5.19 8.28
CA VAL A 59 -0.83 5.17 7.41
C VAL A 59 -0.15 6.53 7.41
N LYS A 60 -0.95 7.59 7.32
CA LYS A 60 -0.44 8.94 7.29
C LYS A 60 0.31 9.29 8.58
N ALA A 61 -0.24 8.90 9.72
CA ALA A 61 0.41 9.16 11.00
C ALA A 61 1.75 8.43 11.09
N LEU A 62 1.81 7.18 10.65
CA LEU A 62 3.05 6.41 10.69
C LEU A 62 4.11 6.99 9.74
N LEU A 63 3.67 7.51 8.60
CA LEU A 63 4.59 8.19 7.67
C LEU A 63 5.13 9.48 8.28
N ASP A 64 4.25 10.26 8.91
CA ASP A 64 4.64 11.52 9.53
C ASP A 64 5.63 11.30 10.68
N GLU A 65 5.51 10.17 11.37
CA GLU A 65 6.41 9.81 12.46
C GLU A 65 7.74 9.21 11.97
N GLY A 66 7.85 8.93 10.68
CA GLY A 66 9.04 8.31 10.13
C GLY A 66 9.11 6.80 10.32
N ASN A 67 8.05 6.18 10.84
CA ASN A 67 8.00 4.74 11.05
C ASN A 67 7.76 3.98 9.76
N LEU A 68 7.02 4.59 8.83
CA LEU A 68 6.87 4.07 7.48
C LEU A 68 7.49 5.04 6.50
N ALA A 69 7.89 4.53 5.37
CA ALA A 69 8.45 5.35 4.29
C ALA A 69 8.01 4.80 2.94
N ILE A 70 7.94 5.69 1.97
CA ILE A 70 7.63 5.30 0.60
C ILE A 70 8.96 5.11 -0.12
N GLU A 71 9.14 3.93 -0.71
CA GLU A 71 10.30 3.62 -1.53
C GLU A 71 9.82 3.39 -2.95
N ASN A 72 10.46 4.02 -3.89
CA ASN A 72 10.14 3.84 -5.31
C ASN A 72 11.35 3.33 -6.07
#